data_86cd42d5a51787300ca062f032f98028
#
_entry.id   86cd42d5a51787300ca062f032f98028
#
_cell.length_a   1.000
_cell.length_b   1.000
_cell.length_c   1.000
_cell.angle_alpha   90.00
_cell.angle_beta   90.00
_cell.angle_gamma   90.00
#
_symmetry.space_group_name_H-M   'P 1'
#
loop_
_entity.id
_entity.type
_entity.pdbx_description
1 polymer ?
#
loop_
_entity_poly.entity_id
_entity_poly.type
_entity_poly.pdbx_seq_one_letter_code
_entity_poly.pdbx_strand_id
1 'polypeptide(L)'
;MDTFLLIGLFILVFVGLPVGLGLIIYFVPRKLGYPKISKYLTIVYSLSILIVILFSIFQDQLFTRNDAKKLVEEQSFLLSDKFELESNESISAIGDYYHTFTLKISEQDKSKNISQIRNSTNFKKLGEPTVDFQSVSIVRYYGPKQIQNYETESGYVREYFETNGQGYSPTFRRITIEKKGNTLIFEDIDE
;
A
#
# COMPACT_ATOMS: atom_id res chain seq x y z
N MET A 1 11.44 15.06 -21.09
CA MET A 1 12.59 14.13 -21.00
C MET A 1 12.25 12.96 -21.91
N ASP A 2 13.15 12.58 -22.83
CA ASP A 2 12.81 11.54 -23.82
C ASP A 2 12.57 10.20 -23.13
N THR A 3 11.49 9.52 -23.51
CA THR A 3 11.09 8.22 -22.96
C THR A 3 12.24 7.20 -23.01
N PHE A 4 13.08 7.25 -24.07
CA PHE A 4 14.27 6.40 -24.20
C PHE A 4 15.35 6.68 -23.14
N LEU A 5 15.53 7.95 -22.74
CA LEU A 5 16.46 8.32 -21.69
C LEU A 5 15.98 7.81 -20.32
N LEU A 6 14.67 7.89 -20.04
CA LEU A 6 14.06 7.33 -18.83
C LEU A 6 14.24 5.81 -18.73
N ILE A 7 13.93 5.09 -19.81
CA ILE A 7 14.10 3.64 -19.89
C ILE A 7 15.58 3.27 -19.72
N GLY A 8 16.46 3.98 -20.39
CA GLY A 8 17.92 3.75 -20.27
C GLY A 8 18.43 3.97 -18.86
N LEU A 9 17.98 5.03 -18.18
CA LEU A 9 18.32 5.31 -16.79
C LEU A 9 17.77 4.25 -15.85
N PHE A 10 16.54 3.82 -16.06
CA PHE A 10 15.93 2.74 -15.29
C PHE A 10 16.73 1.44 -15.39
N ILE A 11 17.07 1.00 -16.61
CA ILE A 11 17.89 -0.19 -16.83
C ILE A 11 19.27 -0.04 -16.18
N LEU A 12 19.90 1.14 -16.29
CA LEU A 12 21.20 1.40 -15.69
C LEU A 12 21.14 1.26 -14.17
N VAL A 13 20.13 1.83 -13.52
CA VAL A 13 19.98 1.83 -12.05
C VAL A 13 19.57 0.44 -11.54
N PHE A 14 18.58 -0.18 -12.13
CA PHE A 14 18.01 -1.43 -11.58
C PHE A 14 18.73 -2.70 -12.05
N VAL A 15 19.44 -2.65 -13.16
CA VAL A 15 20.21 -3.79 -13.67
C VAL A 15 21.71 -3.49 -13.67
N GLY A 16 22.12 -2.35 -14.22
CA GLY A 16 23.53 -2.00 -14.39
C GLY A 16 24.28 -1.84 -13.06
N LEU A 17 23.69 -1.13 -12.08
CA LEU A 17 24.34 -0.96 -10.77
C LEU A 17 24.47 -2.30 -10.00
N PRO A 18 23.43 -3.14 -9.86
CA PRO A 18 23.59 -4.44 -9.20
C PRO A 18 24.61 -5.34 -9.91
N VAL A 19 24.59 -5.42 -11.23
CA VAL A 19 25.55 -6.21 -11.99
C VAL A 19 26.97 -5.65 -11.82
N GLY A 20 27.15 -4.35 -11.94
CA GLY A 20 28.43 -3.68 -11.74
C GLY A 20 29.01 -3.91 -10.34
N LEU A 21 28.20 -3.79 -9.31
CA LEU A 21 28.58 -4.08 -7.92
C LEU A 21 28.97 -5.55 -7.76
N GLY A 22 28.22 -6.47 -8.34
CA GLY A 22 28.54 -7.90 -8.34
C GLY A 22 29.90 -8.20 -8.98
N LEU A 23 30.20 -7.53 -10.11
CA LEU A 23 31.50 -7.66 -10.76
C LEU A 23 32.65 -7.10 -9.88
N ILE A 24 32.45 -5.98 -9.22
CA ILE A 24 33.44 -5.41 -8.28
C ILE A 24 33.71 -6.41 -7.13
N ILE A 25 32.64 -6.94 -6.51
CA ILE A 25 32.72 -7.93 -5.43
C ILE A 25 33.47 -9.19 -5.90
N TYR A 26 33.28 -9.59 -7.13
CA TYR A 26 33.94 -10.76 -7.68
C TYR A 26 35.42 -10.51 -8.05
N PHE A 27 35.71 -9.41 -8.75
CA PHE A 27 37.04 -9.20 -9.32
C PHE A 27 38.01 -8.52 -8.34
N VAL A 28 37.59 -7.58 -7.54
CA VAL A 28 38.49 -6.79 -6.67
C VAL A 28 39.23 -7.68 -5.66
N PRO A 29 38.53 -8.50 -4.84
CA PRO A 29 39.24 -9.36 -3.88
C PRO A 29 40.12 -10.40 -4.55
N ARG A 30 39.78 -10.89 -5.75
CA ARG A 30 40.63 -11.79 -6.53
C ARG A 30 41.92 -11.15 -6.93
N LYS A 31 41.88 -9.90 -7.45
CA LYS A 31 43.10 -9.16 -7.83
C LYS A 31 43.98 -8.84 -6.62
N LEU A 32 43.39 -8.68 -5.45
CA LEU A 32 44.09 -8.47 -4.19
C LEU A 32 44.68 -9.77 -3.56
N GLY A 33 44.55 -10.92 -4.23
CA GLY A 33 45.08 -12.19 -3.73
C GLY A 33 44.15 -12.98 -2.81
N TYR A 34 42.84 -12.57 -2.71
CA TYR A 34 41.86 -13.21 -1.83
C TYR A 34 40.72 -13.94 -2.60
N PRO A 35 41.02 -14.96 -3.42
CA PRO A 35 40.01 -15.62 -4.27
C PRO A 35 38.94 -16.35 -3.49
N LYS A 36 39.23 -16.86 -2.29
CA LYS A 36 38.23 -17.52 -1.41
C LYS A 36 37.23 -16.51 -0.89
N ILE A 37 37.68 -15.34 -0.45
CA ILE A 37 36.81 -14.25 0.07
C ILE A 37 35.92 -13.77 -1.09
N SER A 38 36.44 -13.54 -2.28
CA SER A 38 35.65 -13.19 -3.45
C SER A 38 34.50 -14.17 -3.69
N LYS A 39 34.78 -15.48 -3.66
CA LYS A 39 33.75 -16.51 -3.85
C LYS A 39 32.63 -16.40 -2.83
N TYR A 40 32.95 -16.29 -1.54
CA TYR A 40 31.94 -16.19 -0.48
C TYR A 40 31.13 -14.90 -0.58
N LEU A 41 31.77 -13.76 -0.81
CA LEU A 41 31.10 -12.47 -0.98
C LEU A 41 30.15 -12.49 -2.17
N THR A 42 30.56 -13.07 -3.30
CA THR A 42 29.71 -13.19 -4.49
C THR A 42 28.48 -14.07 -4.22
N ILE A 43 28.66 -15.19 -3.51
CA ILE A 43 27.53 -16.07 -3.14
C ILE A 43 26.54 -15.31 -2.22
N VAL A 44 27.06 -14.65 -1.18
CA VAL A 44 26.19 -13.88 -0.25
C VAL A 44 25.46 -12.77 -1.01
N TYR A 45 26.14 -12.02 -1.86
CA TYR A 45 25.54 -10.96 -2.67
C TYR A 45 24.46 -11.51 -3.61
N SER A 46 24.75 -12.59 -4.35
CA SER A 46 23.77 -13.21 -5.24
C SER A 46 22.54 -13.72 -4.49
N LEU A 47 22.74 -14.31 -3.32
CA LEU A 47 21.65 -14.76 -2.46
C LEU A 47 20.79 -13.58 -1.95
N SER A 48 21.42 -12.45 -1.58
CA SER A 48 20.71 -11.26 -1.14
C SER A 48 19.84 -10.68 -2.28
N ILE A 49 20.35 -10.60 -3.49
CA ILE A 49 19.58 -10.17 -4.68
C ILE A 49 18.39 -11.12 -4.91
N LEU A 50 18.62 -12.43 -4.84
CA LEU A 50 17.55 -13.42 -5.01
C LEU A 50 16.45 -13.24 -3.96
N ILE A 51 16.81 -13.02 -2.69
CA ILE A 51 15.85 -12.78 -1.60
C ILE A 51 15.02 -11.52 -1.88
N VAL A 52 15.64 -10.43 -2.31
CA VAL A 52 14.93 -9.19 -2.65
C VAL A 52 13.93 -9.42 -3.77
N ILE A 53 14.35 -10.12 -4.84
CA ILE A 53 13.47 -10.45 -5.98
C ILE A 53 12.29 -11.32 -5.51
N LEU A 54 12.56 -12.37 -4.74
CA LEU A 54 11.51 -13.24 -4.22
C LEU A 54 10.54 -12.47 -3.31
N PHE A 55 11.06 -11.61 -2.44
CA PHE A 55 10.22 -10.77 -1.58
C PHE A 55 9.31 -9.85 -2.40
N SER A 56 9.85 -9.21 -3.45
CA SER A 56 9.06 -8.33 -4.33
C SER A 56 7.97 -9.08 -5.11
N ILE A 57 8.24 -10.34 -5.51
CA ILE A 57 7.24 -11.16 -6.24
C ILE A 57 6.15 -11.68 -5.30
N PHE A 58 6.52 -12.02 -4.07
CA PHE A 58 5.62 -12.70 -3.13
C PHE A 58 5.07 -11.77 -2.04
N GLN A 59 5.26 -10.45 -2.14
CA GLN A 59 4.79 -9.52 -1.11
C GLN A 59 3.28 -9.62 -0.85
N ASP A 60 2.47 -9.82 -1.90
CA ASP A 60 1.01 -9.95 -1.75
C ASP A 60 0.60 -11.23 -1.02
N GLN A 61 1.35 -12.33 -1.21
CA GLN A 61 1.11 -13.58 -0.48
C GLN A 61 1.59 -13.52 0.98
N LEU A 62 2.51 -12.59 1.29
CA LEU A 62 2.98 -12.38 2.66
C LEU A 62 2.01 -11.53 3.49
N PHE A 63 1.10 -10.81 2.83
CA PHE A 63 0.05 -10.05 3.52
C PHE A 63 -0.93 -11.01 4.19
N THR A 64 -1.09 -10.85 5.48
CA THR A 64 -1.89 -11.78 6.28
C THR A 64 -3.22 -11.17 6.72
N ARG A 65 -4.12 -12.02 7.18
CA ARG A 65 -5.37 -11.60 7.82
C ARG A 65 -5.14 -10.65 9.01
N ASN A 66 -4.04 -10.85 9.76
CA ASN A 66 -3.71 -9.98 10.89
C ASN A 66 -3.24 -8.60 10.44
N ASP A 67 -2.55 -8.50 9.30
CA ASP A 67 -2.16 -7.22 8.71
C ASP A 67 -3.39 -6.45 8.24
N ALA A 68 -4.32 -7.13 7.55
CA ALA A 68 -5.60 -6.54 7.16
C ALA A 68 -6.39 -6.02 8.37
N LYS A 69 -6.48 -6.82 9.45
CA LYS A 69 -7.13 -6.40 10.69
C LYS A 69 -6.51 -5.13 11.25
N LYS A 70 -5.19 -5.06 11.32
CA LYS A 70 -4.47 -3.90 11.85
C LYS A 70 -4.79 -2.63 11.05
N LEU A 71 -4.76 -2.70 9.71
CA LEU A 71 -5.08 -1.56 8.85
C LEU A 71 -6.52 -1.07 9.03
N VAL A 72 -7.48 -1.98 9.18
CA VAL A 72 -8.89 -1.64 9.46
C VAL A 72 -9.04 -1.00 10.85
N GLU A 73 -8.35 -1.52 11.85
CA GLU A 73 -8.36 -0.99 13.22
C GLU A 73 -7.70 0.40 13.31
N GLU A 74 -6.69 0.69 12.52
CA GLU A 74 -6.09 2.03 12.39
C GLU A 74 -7.12 3.08 11.89
N GLN A 75 -8.12 2.65 11.14
CA GLN A 75 -9.26 3.50 10.75
C GLN A 75 -10.39 3.52 11.78
N SER A 76 -10.12 3.04 13.00
CA SER A 76 -11.06 2.98 14.12
C SER A 76 -12.22 2.01 13.93
N PHE A 77 -12.17 1.10 12.99
CA PHE A 77 -13.14 0.01 12.86
C PHE A 77 -12.65 -1.22 13.61
N LEU A 78 -13.57 -1.95 14.24
CA LEU A 78 -13.26 -3.13 15.02
C LEU A 78 -13.78 -4.37 14.31
N LEU A 79 -12.90 -5.35 14.20
CA LEU A 79 -13.22 -6.71 13.77
C LEU A 79 -13.13 -7.63 14.99
N SER A 80 -14.25 -7.84 15.65
CA SER A 80 -14.34 -8.58 16.92
C SER A 80 -14.59 -10.07 16.70
N ASP A 81 -15.30 -10.39 15.61
CA ASP A 81 -15.65 -11.76 15.26
C ASP A 81 -14.66 -12.37 14.24
N LYS A 82 -14.96 -13.60 13.83
CA LYS A 82 -14.21 -14.25 12.75
C LYS A 82 -14.48 -13.53 11.42
N PHE A 83 -13.42 -13.27 10.70
CA PHE A 83 -13.45 -12.72 9.35
C PHE A 83 -12.47 -13.46 8.44
N GLU A 84 -12.65 -13.35 7.14
CA GLU A 84 -11.81 -13.99 6.12
C GLU A 84 -11.23 -12.92 5.19
N LEU A 85 -9.98 -13.07 4.81
CA LEU A 85 -9.34 -12.28 3.76
C LEU A 85 -9.64 -12.98 2.43
N GLU A 86 -10.49 -12.37 1.58
CA GLU A 86 -10.92 -12.94 0.29
C GLU A 86 -9.98 -12.58 -0.85
N SER A 87 -9.48 -11.36 -0.86
CA SER A 87 -8.51 -10.90 -1.86
C SER A 87 -7.54 -9.89 -1.27
N ASN A 88 -6.36 -9.81 -1.86
CA ASN A 88 -5.33 -8.83 -1.56
C ASN A 88 -4.53 -8.54 -2.82
N GLU A 89 -4.43 -7.27 -3.19
CA GLU A 89 -3.68 -6.80 -4.35
C GLU A 89 -2.92 -5.53 -4.00
N SER A 90 -1.65 -5.48 -4.34
CA SER A 90 -0.85 -4.28 -4.24
C SER A 90 -0.15 -3.97 -5.55
N ILE A 91 -0.15 -2.71 -5.94
CA ILE A 91 0.56 -2.19 -7.10
C ILE A 91 1.48 -1.08 -6.60
N SER A 92 2.77 -1.28 -6.80
CA SER A 92 3.78 -0.28 -6.46
C SER A 92 4.49 0.18 -7.71
N ALA A 93 4.47 1.47 -7.98
CA ALA A 93 5.24 2.13 -9.02
C ALA A 93 6.14 3.20 -8.39
N ILE A 94 7.02 3.82 -9.20
CA ILE A 94 7.88 4.90 -8.70
C ILE A 94 7.01 6.13 -8.42
N GLY A 95 6.75 6.38 -7.14
CA GLY A 95 5.95 7.51 -6.68
C GLY A 95 4.48 7.19 -6.41
N ASP A 96 3.98 6.05 -6.84
CA ASP A 96 2.59 5.65 -6.69
C ASP A 96 2.50 4.31 -5.95
N TYR A 97 1.62 4.25 -4.97
CA TYR A 97 1.28 3.03 -4.24
C TYR A 97 -0.23 2.87 -4.18
N TYR A 98 -0.70 1.70 -4.54
CA TYR A 98 -2.09 1.31 -4.40
C TYR A 98 -2.18 -0.06 -3.78
N HIS A 99 -2.91 -0.17 -2.68
CA HIS A 99 -3.16 -1.43 -2.00
C HIS A 99 -4.64 -1.58 -1.72
N THR A 100 -5.21 -2.68 -2.13
CA THR A 100 -6.61 -3.01 -1.85
C THR A 100 -6.74 -4.43 -1.34
N PHE A 101 -7.63 -4.62 -0.39
CA PHE A 101 -8.03 -5.95 0.05
C PHE A 101 -9.52 -6.01 0.39
N THR A 102 -10.06 -7.22 0.29
CA THR A 102 -11.44 -7.51 0.58
C THR A 102 -11.55 -8.47 1.75
N LEU A 103 -12.37 -8.12 2.73
CA LEU A 103 -12.69 -8.98 3.87
C LEU A 103 -14.14 -9.39 3.84
N LYS A 104 -14.39 -10.66 4.13
CA LYS A 104 -15.70 -11.14 4.53
C LYS A 104 -15.82 -11.05 6.03
N ILE A 105 -16.71 -10.20 6.52
CA ILE A 105 -16.90 -9.90 7.95
C ILE A 105 -18.20 -10.50 8.49
N SER A 106 -18.35 -10.56 9.81
CA SER A 106 -19.59 -10.99 10.43
C SER A 106 -20.70 -9.94 10.28
N GLU A 107 -21.97 -10.35 10.35
CA GLU A 107 -23.13 -9.44 10.39
C GLU A 107 -23.06 -8.50 11.61
N GLN A 108 -22.51 -8.97 12.72
CA GLN A 108 -22.36 -8.18 13.92
C GLN A 108 -21.33 -7.05 13.72
N ASP A 109 -20.15 -7.38 13.20
CA ASP A 109 -19.11 -6.38 12.91
C ASP A 109 -19.56 -5.41 11.80
N LYS A 110 -20.27 -5.91 10.77
CA LYS A 110 -20.89 -5.08 9.75
C LYS A 110 -21.85 -4.04 10.36
N SER A 111 -22.82 -4.50 11.14
CA SER A 111 -23.82 -3.62 11.75
C SER A 111 -23.21 -2.59 12.68
N LYS A 112 -22.21 -2.99 13.47
CA LYS A 112 -21.47 -2.13 14.38
C LYS A 112 -20.72 -1.03 13.64
N ASN A 113 -19.97 -1.40 12.61
CA ASN A 113 -19.16 -0.46 11.84
C ASN A 113 -20.04 0.48 10.97
N ILE A 114 -21.12 0.00 10.39
CA ILE A 114 -22.13 0.85 9.71
C ILE A 114 -22.74 1.85 10.71
N SER A 115 -23.09 1.40 11.91
CA SER A 115 -23.62 2.28 12.94
C SER A 115 -22.62 3.37 13.34
N GLN A 116 -21.33 3.03 13.40
CA GLN A 116 -20.26 3.98 13.67
C GLN A 116 -20.14 5.04 12.56
N ILE A 117 -20.23 4.65 11.28
CA ILE A 117 -20.25 5.58 10.14
C ILE A 117 -21.45 6.51 10.25
N ARG A 118 -22.67 5.95 10.43
CA ARG A 118 -23.92 6.71 10.43
C ARG A 118 -24.05 7.67 11.62
N ASN A 119 -23.48 7.32 12.77
CA ASN A 119 -23.55 8.13 13.98
C ASN A 119 -22.43 9.18 14.06
N SER A 120 -21.54 9.24 13.06
CA SER A 120 -20.48 10.26 13.01
C SER A 120 -21.10 11.65 12.77
N THR A 121 -20.50 12.67 13.36
CA THR A 121 -20.97 14.08 13.23
C THR A 121 -20.87 14.62 11.82
N ASN A 122 -20.04 13.99 10.97
CA ASN A 122 -19.78 14.38 9.57
C ASN A 122 -20.40 13.40 8.58
N PHE A 123 -21.38 12.59 9.00
CA PHE A 123 -22.06 11.65 8.12
C PHE A 123 -22.92 12.39 7.09
N LYS A 124 -22.79 11.97 5.84
CA LYS A 124 -23.56 12.47 4.69
C LYS A 124 -24.47 11.37 4.14
N LYS A 125 -25.72 11.69 3.96
CA LYS A 125 -26.69 10.77 3.37
C LYS A 125 -26.49 10.62 1.87
N LEU A 126 -27.09 9.59 1.31
CA LEU A 126 -27.10 9.36 -0.14
C LEU A 126 -27.57 10.62 -0.89
N GLY A 127 -26.79 11.06 -1.86
CA GLY A 127 -27.06 12.26 -2.68
C GLY A 127 -26.54 13.59 -2.09
N GLU A 128 -26.06 13.61 -0.86
CA GLU A 128 -25.39 14.80 -0.31
C GLU A 128 -23.96 14.95 -0.87
N PRO A 129 -23.49 16.20 -1.08
CA PRO A 129 -22.18 16.43 -1.70
C PRO A 129 -21.05 15.93 -0.80
N THR A 130 -20.15 15.15 -1.38
CA THR A 130 -18.90 14.68 -0.77
C THR A 130 -17.71 15.48 -1.30
N VAL A 131 -16.61 15.50 -0.56
CA VAL A 131 -15.35 16.07 -1.01
C VAL A 131 -14.56 14.96 -1.71
N ASP A 132 -14.09 15.22 -2.91
CA ASP A 132 -13.16 14.33 -3.58
C ASP A 132 -11.74 14.66 -3.11
N PHE A 133 -11.25 13.91 -2.14
CA PHE A 133 -9.92 14.12 -1.56
C PHE A 133 -8.77 13.85 -2.55
N GLN A 134 -9.00 13.06 -3.57
CA GLN A 134 -7.98 12.76 -4.59
C GLN A 134 -7.78 13.91 -5.57
N SER A 135 -8.85 14.68 -5.86
CA SER A 135 -8.78 15.81 -6.82
C SER A 135 -8.38 17.15 -6.19
N VAL A 136 -8.30 17.26 -4.86
CA VAL A 136 -8.00 18.53 -4.15
C VAL A 136 -6.51 18.81 -4.16
N SER A 137 -6.00 19.38 -5.23
CA SER A 137 -4.58 19.71 -5.42
C SER A 137 -4.03 20.78 -4.44
N ILE A 138 -4.87 21.64 -3.88
CA ILE A 138 -4.45 22.80 -3.07
C ILE A 138 -4.01 22.43 -1.65
N VAL A 139 -4.50 21.34 -1.10
CA VAL A 139 -4.25 20.89 0.28
C VAL A 139 -3.39 19.64 0.34
N ARG A 140 -2.78 19.25 -0.79
CA ARG A 140 -2.07 17.97 -0.92
C ARG A 140 -0.90 17.80 0.06
N TYR A 141 -0.21 18.89 0.40
CA TYR A 141 1.00 18.82 1.20
C TYR A 141 0.85 19.35 2.62
N TYR A 142 -0.14 20.21 2.87
CA TYR A 142 -0.33 20.87 4.15
C TYR A 142 -1.82 20.95 4.50
N GLY A 143 -2.12 20.67 5.74
CA GLY A 143 -3.47 20.78 6.25
C GLY A 143 -3.76 19.78 7.36
N PRO A 144 -4.88 19.92 8.06
CA PRO A 144 -5.28 18.97 9.07
C PRO A 144 -5.74 17.67 8.42
N LYS A 145 -5.59 16.58 9.16
CA LYS A 145 -6.23 15.31 8.88
C LYS A 145 -7.72 15.49 8.64
N GLN A 146 -8.23 14.90 7.58
CA GLN A 146 -9.62 14.97 7.20
C GLN A 146 -10.24 13.57 7.17
N ILE A 147 -11.47 13.48 7.67
CA ILE A 147 -12.25 12.25 7.62
C ILE A 147 -13.64 12.61 7.12
N GLN A 148 -14.18 11.85 6.18
CA GLN A 148 -15.58 11.93 5.82
C GLN A 148 -16.23 10.55 5.87
N ASN A 149 -17.52 10.56 6.23
CA ASN A 149 -18.34 9.38 6.30
C ASN A 149 -19.60 9.63 5.47
N TYR A 150 -19.94 8.72 4.58
CA TYR A 150 -21.08 8.92 3.70
C TYR A 150 -21.71 7.62 3.22
N GLU A 151 -22.92 7.73 2.71
CA GLU A 151 -23.68 6.63 2.12
C GLU A 151 -23.66 6.73 0.61
N THR A 152 -23.42 5.58 -0.04
CA THR A 152 -23.54 5.40 -1.49
C THR A 152 -24.70 4.45 -1.81
N GLU A 153 -25.00 4.26 -3.10
CA GLU A 153 -25.97 3.24 -3.51
C GLU A 153 -25.56 1.84 -3.10
N SER A 154 -24.26 1.52 -3.18
CA SER A 154 -23.70 0.20 -2.91
C SER A 154 -23.31 -0.04 -1.46
N GLY A 155 -22.98 0.99 -0.69
CA GLY A 155 -22.39 0.79 0.64
C GLY A 155 -22.34 2.03 1.53
N TYR A 156 -21.66 1.86 2.64
CA TYR A 156 -21.28 2.93 3.57
C TYR A 156 -19.77 3.09 3.51
N VAL A 157 -19.32 4.34 3.38
CA VAL A 157 -17.92 4.67 3.10
C VAL A 157 -17.36 5.55 4.20
N ARG A 158 -16.15 5.24 4.61
CA ARG A 158 -15.29 6.12 5.40
C ARG A 158 -14.02 6.41 4.62
N GLU A 159 -13.74 7.67 4.39
CA GLU A 159 -12.49 8.13 3.80
C GLU A 159 -11.66 8.90 4.80
N TYR A 160 -10.39 8.71 4.70
CA TYR A 160 -9.35 9.31 5.50
C TYR A 160 -8.31 9.93 4.58
N PHE A 161 -7.96 11.17 4.87
CA PHE A 161 -6.91 11.89 4.16
C PHE A 161 -5.97 12.57 5.17
N GLU A 162 -4.69 12.38 4.99
CA GLU A 162 -3.65 13.00 5.81
C GLU A 162 -2.51 13.49 4.93
N THR A 163 -2.08 14.72 5.14
CA THR A 163 -0.95 15.33 4.44
C THR A 163 0.35 14.98 5.14
N ASN A 164 1.35 14.54 4.37
CA ASN A 164 2.66 14.10 4.90
C ASN A 164 3.77 15.15 4.77
N GLY A 165 3.42 16.38 4.39
CA GLY A 165 4.36 17.47 4.18
C GLY A 165 4.87 17.58 2.75
N GLN A 166 5.61 18.66 2.47
CA GLN A 166 6.11 18.91 1.12
C GLN A 166 7.09 17.82 0.65
N GLY A 167 6.86 17.31 -0.54
CA GLY A 167 7.68 16.27 -1.16
C GLY A 167 7.30 14.84 -0.80
N TYR A 168 6.28 14.65 0.04
CA TYR A 168 5.74 13.34 0.37
C TYR A 168 4.29 13.23 -0.12
N SER A 169 3.94 12.08 -0.70
CA SER A 169 2.56 11.77 -1.07
C SER A 169 1.65 11.80 0.16
N PRO A 170 0.44 12.36 0.07
CA PRO A 170 -0.54 12.27 1.15
C PRO A 170 -1.04 10.83 1.28
N THR A 171 -1.38 10.44 2.49
CA THR A 171 -2.05 9.16 2.75
C THR A 171 -3.54 9.30 2.50
N PHE A 172 -4.07 8.53 1.57
CA PHE A 172 -5.50 8.42 1.32
C PHE A 172 -5.95 6.98 1.56
N ARG A 173 -6.91 6.80 2.46
CA ARG A 173 -7.49 5.50 2.77
C ARG A 173 -9.01 5.53 2.65
N ARG A 174 -9.57 4.47 2.11
CA ARG A 174 -11.01 4.30 1.99
C ARG A 174 -11.42 2.93 2.54
N ILE A 175 -12.46 2.91 3.36
CA ILE A 175 -13.16 1.70 3.74
C ILE A 175 -14.57 1.77 3.23
N THR A 176 -14.97 0.76 2.48
CA THR A 176 -16.35 0.58 1.98
C THR A 176 -16.95 -0.68 2.60
N ILE A 177 -18.10 -0.53 3.26
CA ILE A 177 -18.89 -1.65 3.77
C ILE A 177 -20.11 -1.80 2.88
N GLU A 178 -20.23 -2.89 2.16
CA GLU A 178 -21.31 -3.11 1.21
C GLU A 178 -22.67 -3.29 1.90
N LYS A 179 -23.72 -2.72 1.33
CA LYS A 179 -25.11 -2.93 1.77
C LYS A 179 -25.54 -4.37 1.56
N LYS A 180 -25.16 -4.94 0.43
CA LYS A 180 -25.46 -6.34 0.06
C LYS A 180 -24.27 -7.22 0.39
N GLY A 181 -24.52 -8.35 1.06
CA GLY A 181 -23.43 -9.21 1.53
C GLY A 181 -22.71 -8.68 2.76
N ASN A 182 -21.64 -9.35 3.15
CA ASN A 182 -20.86 -9.06 4.35
C ASN A 182 -19.43 -8.69 3.97
N THR A 183 -19.30 -7.83 3.00
CA THR A 183 -18.03 -7.43 2.41
C THR A 183 -17.57 -6.09 2.97
N LEU A 184 -16.30 -6.03 3.35
CA LEU A 184 -15.56 -4.82 3.65
C LEU A 184 -14.40 -4.72 2.67
N ILE A 185 -14.31 -3.61 1.95
CA ILE A 185 -13.23 -3.30 1.02
C ILE A 185 -12.39 -2.20 1.64
N PHE A 186 -11.09 -2.39 1.66
CA PHE A 186 -10.10 -1.40 2.09
C PHE A 186 -9.23 -1.00 0.90
N GLU A 187 -8.97 0.29 0.79
CA GLU A 187 -8.08 0.88 -0.22
C GLU A 187 -7.10 1.84 0.48
N ASP A 188 -5.82 1.73 0.15
CA ASP A 188 -4.74 2.63 0.57
C ASP A 188 -4.04 3.15 -0.70
N ILE A 189 -4.01 4.46 -0.87
CA ILE A 189 -3.55 5.10 -2.11
C ILE A 189 -2.59 6.23 -1.73
N ASP A 190 -1.35 6.13 -2.20
CA ASP A 190 -0.34 7.18 -2.10
C ASP A 190 0.08 7.57 -3.52
N GLU A 191 -0.34 8.77 -3.99
CA GLU A 191 -0.04 9.32 -5.32
C GLU A 191 0.77 10.62 -5.26
#